data_3276c158e96fbb0c766e69f2cac95daa
#
_entry.id   3276c158e96fbb0c766e69f2cac95daa
#
_cell.length_a   1.000
_cell.length_b   1.000
_cell.length_c   1.000
_cell.angle_alpha   90.00
_cell.angle_beta   90.00
_cell.angle_gamma   90.00
#
_symmetry.space_group_name_H-M   'P 1'
#
loop_
_entity.id
_entity.type
_entity.pdbx_description
1 polymer ?
#
loop_
_entity_poly.entity_id
_entity_poly.type
_entity_poly.pdbx_seq_one_letter_code
_entity_poly.pdbx_strand_id
1 'polypeptide(L)'
;MESRPWFVTKQLEDGVYLISEPPHVNSFLILGDHDAVLFDTGMGIGNIKAVVSELTDREVLVVNSHYHFDHSGGNKLFERIAIHESGVKPLSEDVPPEWLTAYMDFSERMLEKFKIYRELDEAYFHLLHVDMFPRPFPSEFDPSKWAVVPTVASRALHEGDVLDLGRRALEVIHTPGHTPDCICLLDRRSGALFVGDTLCAGPHYSHLPDSDVDASAISTRRLATEFYRDVNVVYPCHILRYALDPKFIVEVADGFQAMIEGRAERDLGHDIFGEDAGRYRFNRFSIFVPPAWQPDASAPAGTTEAER
;
A
#
# COMPACT_ATOMS: atom_id res chain seq x y z
N MET A 1 26.21 6.18 17.19
CA MET A 1 24.94 5.47 17.02
C MET A 1 25.19 4.35 16.03
N GLU A 2 24.94 3.11 16.42
CA GLU A 2 25.01 2.00 15.45
C GLU A 2 24.04 2.29 14.30
N SER A 3 24.51 2.07 13.07
CA SER A 3 23.66 2.23 11.89
C SER A 3 22.55 1.18 11.95
N ARG A 4 21.33 1.62 12.15
CA ARG A 4 20.18 0.72 12.11
C ARG A 4 19.99 0.23 10.66
N PRO A 5 19.65 -1.04 10.45
CA PRO A 5 19.40 -1.55 9.11
C PRO A 5 18.25 -0.77 8.44
N TRP A 6 18.31 -0.61 7.12
CA TRP A 6 17.27 0.07 6.35
C TRP A 6 15.91 -0.61 6.50
N PHE A 7 15.88 -1.93 6.36
CA PHE A 7 14.66 -2.70 6.55
C PHE A 7 14.41 -3.05 8.01
N VAL A 8 13.13 -3.07 8.38
CA VAL A 8 12.64 -3.71 9.62
C VAL A 8 11.88 -4.97 9.23
N THR A 9 12.30 -6.11 9.77
CA THR A 9 11.63 -7.39 9.55
C THR A 9 10.90 -7.82 10.80
N LYS A 10 9.68 -8.35 10.64
CA LYS A 10 8.88 -8.86 11.74
C LYS A 10 8.02 -10.03 11.28
N GLN A 11 8.04 -11.13 11.99
CA GLN A 11 7.06 -12.19 11.78
C GLN A 11 5.71 -11.74 12.36
N LEU A 12 4.67 -11.74 11.52
CA LEU A 12 3.31 -11.30 11.87
C LEU A 12 2.45 -12.48 12.31
N GLU A 13 2.54 -13.58 11.56
CA GLU A 13 1.90 -14.86 11.82
C GLU A 13 2.74 -15.99 11.23
N ASP A 14 2.31 -17.24 11.37
CA ASP A 14 3.05 -18.41 10.83
C ASP A 14 3.25 -18.27 9.32
N GLY A 15 4.51 -18.17 8.90
CA GLY A 15 4.92 -18.03 7.51
C GLY A 15 4.59 -16.67 6.87
N VAL A 16 4.24 -15.64 7.63
CA VAL A 16 4.05 -14.26 7.11
C VAL A 16 4.99 -13.29 7.80
N TYR A 17 5.78 -12.60 7.00
CA TYR A 17 6.77 -11.64 7.46
C TYR A 17 6.51 -10.27 6.84
N LEU A 18 6.51 -9.25 7.68
CA LEU A 18 6.65 -7.86 7.28
C LEU A 18 8.11 -7.58 6.93
N ILE A 19 8.35 -6.91 5.82
CA ILE A 19 9.61 -6.28 5.45
C ILE A 19 9.30 -4.82 5.19
N SER A 20 9.59 -3.94 6.14
CA SER A 20 9.22 -2.53 6.10
C SER A 20 10.42 -1.65 5.80
N GLU A 21 10.21 -0.62 4.98
CA GLU A 21 11.11 0.53 4.78
C GLU A 21 10.53 1.74 5.54
N PRO A 22 10.77 1.87 6.87
CA PRO A 22 10.11 2.91 7.67
C PRO A 22 10.57 4.33 7.31
N PRO A 23 9.65 5.25 7.07
CA PRO A 23 8.19 5.15 7.16
C PRO A 23 7.49 5.02 5.80
N HIS A 24 8.20 4.55 4.78
CA HIS A 24 7.78 4.62 3.37
C HIS A 24 6.73 3.57 3.03
N VAL A 25 7.15 2.30 2.94
CA VAL A 25 6.31 1.23 2.42
C VAL A 25 6.59 -0.10 3.13
N ASN A 26 5.59 -0.97 3.13
CA ASN A 26 5.65 -2.33 3.66
C ASN A 26 5.53 -3.33 2.51
N SER A 27 6.39 -4.32 2.50
CA SER A 27 6.29 -5.53 1.69
C SER A 27 5.98 -6.71 2.59
N PHE A 28 5.34 -7.75 2.06
CA PHE A 28 4.99 -8.94 2.84
C PHE A 28 5.54 -10.20 2.17
N LEU A 29 6.39 -10.94 2.90
CA LEU A 29 6.84 -12.26 2.47
C LEU A 29 5.91 -13.32 3.04
N ILE A 30 5.27 -14.09 2.15
CA ILE A 30 4.25 -15.09 2.48
C ILE A 30 4.78 -16.45 2.06
N LEU A 31 5.06 -17.30 3.05
CA LEU A 31 5.64 -18.62 2.84
C LEU A 31 4.56 -19.71 2.75
N GLY A 32 4.62 -20.51 1.70
CA GLY A 32 3.90 -21.77 1.60
C GLY A 32 4.78 -22.98 1.94
N ASP A 33 4.42 -24.16 1.48
CA ASP A 33 5.23 -25.39 1.72
C ASP A 33 6.43 -25.44 0.76
N HIS A 34 6.26 -25.02 -0.49
CA HIS A 34 7.25 -25.17 -1.57
C HIS A 34 7.72 -23.84 -2.13
N ASP A 35 6.79 -22.93 -2.34
CA ASP A 35 7.00 -21.60 -2.91
C ASP A 35 6.72 -20.50 -1.90
N ALA A 36 7.14 -19.29 -2.21
CA ALA A 36 6.83 -18.08 -1.46
C ALA A 36 6.35 -16.96 -2.39
N VAL A 37 5.50 -16.09 -1.88
CA VAL A 37 5.13 -14.83 -2.51
C VAL A 37 5.76 -13.69 -1.75
N LEU A 38 6.42 -12.78 -2.46
CA LEU A 38 6.76 -11.45 -1.95
C LEU A 38 5.76 -10.45 -2.53
N PHE A 39 4.85 -9.96 -1.70
CA PHE A 39 3.87 -8.95 -2.07
C PHE A 39 4.51 -7.57 -1.94
N ASP A 40 4.79 -6.95 -3.07
CA ASP A 40 5.57 -5.74 -3.30
C ASP A 40 7.07 -5.85 -2.96
N THR A 41 7.87 -4.95 -3.50
CA THR A 41 9.33 -4.95 -3.39
C THR A 41 9.92 -3.65 -2.88
N GLY A 42 9.06 -2.71 -2.47
CA GLY A 42 9.45 -1.45 -1.87
C GLY A 42 10.07 -0.46 -2.87
N MET A 43 10.78 0.50 -2.29
CA MET A 43 11.36 1.67 -2.98
C MET A 43 12.55 1.32 -3.90
N GLY A 44 13.15 0.13 -3.73
CA GLY A 44 14.38 -0.22 -4.45
C GLY A 44 15.63 0.52 -3.99
N ILE A 45 15.60 1.15 -2.82
CA ILE A 45 16.72 1.82 -2.17
C ILE A 45 17.64 0.80 -1.53
N GLY A 46 17.10 -0.16 -0.79
CA GLY A 46 17.84 -1.25 -0.18
C GLY A 46 17.77 -2.55 -1.00
N ASN A 47 18.56 -3.54 -0.59
CA ASN A 47 18.54 -4.87 -1.19
C ASN A 47 17.52 -5.77 -0.48
N ILE A 48 16.25 -5.67 -0.87
CA ILE A 48 15.17 -6.49 -0.29
C ILE A 48 15.38 -8.00 -0.57
N LYS A 49 16.02 -8.38 -1.69
CA LYS A 49 16.30 -9.79 -2.00
C LYS A 49 17.24 -10.42 -0.99
N ALA A 50 18.22 -9.68 -0.48
CA ALA A 50 19.11 -10.18 0.58
C ALA A 50 18.30 -10.47 1.85
N VAL A 51 17.40 -9.55 2.25
CA VAL A 51 16.51 -9.75 3.41
C VAL A 51 15.61 -10.97 3.23
N VAL A 52 15.01 -11.14 2.06
CA VAL A 52 14.17 -12.30 1.73
C VAL A 52 14.97 -13.59 1.83
N SER A 53 16.23 -13.60 1.34
CA SER A 53 17.10 -14.79 1.38
C SER A 53 17.54 -15.19 2.78
N GLU A 54 17.51 -14.27 3.75
CA GLU A 54 17.73 -14.59 5.17
C GLU A 54 16.50 -15.27 5.80
N LEU A 55 15.31 -15.06 5.24
CA LEU A 55 14.04 -15.56 5.78
C LEU A 55 13.59 -16.87 5.12
N THR A 56 14.02 -17.17 3.90
CA THR A 56 13.60 -18.35 3.17
C THR A 56 14.57 -18.77 2.05
N ASP A 57 14.67 -20.10 1.84
CA ASP A 57 15.37 -20.70 0.70
C ASP A 57 14.42 -21.02 -0.47
N ARG A 58 13.12 -20.77 -0.31
CA ARG A 58 12.09 -21.10 -1.31
C ARG A 58 12.23 -20.23 -2.53
N GLU A 59 11.73 -20.73 -3.66
CA GLU A 59 11.54 -19.89 -4.84
C GLU A 59 10.49 -18.82 -4.56
N VAL A 60 10.81 -17.59 -4.91
CA VAL A 60 9.98 -16.42 -4.64
C VAL A 60 9.34 -15.92 -5.93
N LEU A 61 8.02 -15.82 -5.93
CA LEU A 61 7.26 -15.05 -6.90
C LEU A 61 6.99 -13.67 -6.30
N VAL A 62 7.52 -12.63 -6.92
CA VAL A 62 7.10 -11.25 -6.62
C VAL A 62 5.69 -11.06 -7.17
N VAL A 63 4.80 -10.52 -6.37
CA VAL A 63 3.47 -10.08 -6.81
C VAL A 63 3.34 -8.62 -6.46
N ASN A 64 3.27 -7.75 -7.47
CA ASN A 64 3.02 -6.34 -7.21
C ASN A 64 1.53 -6.10 -7.01
N SER A 65 1.21 -5.35 -5.96
CA SER A 65 -0.15 -4.87 -5.70
C SER A 65 -0.63 -3.94 -6.82
N HIS A 66 0.30 -3.14 -7.35
CA HIS A 66 0.15 -2.27 -8.50
C HIS A 66 1.52 -1.79 -9.00
N TYR A 67 1.57 -1.04 -10.10
CA TYR A 67 2.82 -0.70 -10.78
C TYR A 67 3.62 0.47 -10.18
N HIS A 68 3.13 1.21 -9.17
CA HIS A 68 3.83 2.37 -8.65
C HIS A 68 5.24 2.04 -8.14
N PHE A 69 6.10 3.03 -8.22
CA PHE A 69 7.55 2.90 -8.02
C PHE A 69 7.93 2.44 -6.62
N ASP A 70 7.16 2.81 -5.61
CA ASP A 70 7.38 2.45 -4.21
C ASP A 70 6.88 1.04 -3.86
N HIS A 71 6.19 0.38 -4.78
CA HIS A 71 5.80 -1.03 -4.71
C HIS A 71 6.63 -1.93 -5.61
N SER A 72 7.23 -1.37 -6.66
CA SER A 72 7.94 -2.13 -7.69
C SER A 72 9.45 -1.84 -7.78
N GLY A 73 9.97 -0.92 -6.96
CA GLY A 73 11.36 -0.44 -7.05
C GLY A 73 12.43 -1.50 -6.87
N GLY A 74 12.16 -2.56 -6.11
CA GLY A 74 13.05 -3.69 -5.92
C GLY A 74 12.89 -4.82 -6.93
N ASN A 75 11.94 -4.76 -7.85
CA ASN A 75 11.63 -5.82 -8.84
C ASN A 75 12.84 -6.27 -9.62
N LYS A 76 13.73 -5.35 -9.99
CA LYS A 76 14.99 -5.61 -10.71
C LYS A 76 15.88 -6.68 -10.08
N LEU A 77 15.65 -7.02 -8.82
CA LEU A 77 16.42 -8.05 -8.09
C LEU A 77 15.84 -9.46 -8.27
N PHE A 78 14.66 -9.61 -8.89
CA PHE A 78 13.93 -10.85 -9.02
C PHE A 78 13.66 -11.18 -10.49
N GLU A 79 13.56 -12.48 -10.79
CA GLU A 79 13.29 -12.98 -12.14
C GLU A 79 11.81 -13.30 -12.38
N ARG A 80 11.10 -13.68 -11.31
CA ARG A 80 9.68 -14.09 -11.35
C ARG A 80 8.84 -12.95 -10.78
N ILE A 81 8.18 -12.20 -11.67
CA ILE A 81 7.34 -11.04 -11.33
C ILE A 81 5.96 -11.25 -11.90
N ALA A 82 4.94 -11.05 -11.08
CA ALA A 82 3.54 -11.08 -11.46
C ALA A 82 2.86 -9.76 -11.05
N ILE A 83 1.94 -9.31 -11.87
CA ILE A 83 1.12 -8.12 -11.65
C ILE A 83 -0.21 -8.33 -12.37
N HIS A 84 -1.26 -7.62 -12.01
CA HIS A 84 -2.51 -7.64 -12.76
C HIS A 84 -2.30 -7.25 -14.23
N GLU A 85 -3.08 -7.83 -15.14
CA GLU A 85 -2.90 -7.63 -16.59
C GLU A 85 -2.84 -6.15 -17.01
N SER A 86 -3.61 -5.27 -16.34
CA SER A 86 -3.62 -3.83 -16.61
C SER A 86 -2.30 -3.15 -16.21
N GLY A 87 -1.53 -3.74 -15.30
CA GLY A 87 -0.24 -3.21 -14.81
C GLY A 87 0.96 -3.68 -15.64
N VAL A 88 0.80 -4.69 -16.50
CA VAL A 88 1.93 -5.28 -17.26
C VAL A 88 2.65 -4.23 -18.10
N LYS A 89 1.92 -3.39 -18.80
CA LYS A 89 2.51 -2.34 -19.64
C LYS A 89 3.11 -1.21 -18.79
N PRO A 90 2.39 -0.57 -17.84
CA PRO A 90 2.94 0.48 -16.99
C PRO A 90 4.21 0.05 -16.22
N LEU A 91 4.27 -1.20 -15.73
CA LEU A 91 5.46 -1.73 -15.03
C LEU A 91 6.73 -1.74 -15.90
N SER A 92 6.57 -1.80 -17.22
CA SER A 92 7.66 -1.81 -18.20
C SER A 92 8.03 -0.41 -18.73
N GLU A 93 7.39 0.64 -18.23
CA GLU A 93 7.64 2.02 -18.63
C GLU A 93 8.51 2.74 -17.58
N ASP A 94 9.23 3.77 -17.99
CA ASP A 94 10.04 4.57 -17.08
C ASP A 94 9.15 5.39 -16.14
N VAL A 95 9.53 5.43 -14.87
CA VAL A 95 8.91 6.35 -13.91
C VAL A 95 9.40 7.77 -14.20
N PRO A 96 8.50 8.76 -14.31
CA PRO A 96 8.89 10.14 -14.53
C PRO A 96 9.90 10.62 -13.46
N PRO A 97 11.09 11.13 -13.83
CA PRO A 97 12.12 11.56 -12.88
C PRO A 97 11.63 12.63 -11.89
N GLU A 98 10.68 13.47 -12.31
CA GLU A 98 10.07 14.49 -11.48
C GLU A 98 9.31 13.90 -10.29
N TRP A 99 8.67 12.76 -10.44
CA TRP A 99 7.99 12.07 -9.34
C TRP A 99 8.99 11.54 -8.31
N LEU A 100 10.06 10.93 -8.78
CA LEU A 100 11.12 10.44 -7.90
C LEU A 100 11.80 11.58 -7.13
N THR A 101 12.07 12.71 -7.81
CA THR A 101 12.63 13.91 -7.19
C THR A 101 11.69 14.48 -6.13
N ALA A 102 10.42 14.68 -6.48
CA ALA A 102 9.42 15.21 -5.55
C ALA A 102 9.24 14.31 -4.31
N TYR A 103 9.28 12.99 -4.50
CA TYR A 103 9.23 12.04 -3.40
C TYR A 103 10.47 12.12 -2.50
N MET A 104 11.67 12.27 -3.06
CA MET A 104 12.90 12.47 -2.26
C MET A 104 12.84 13.74 -1.44
N ASP A 105 12.46 14.86 -2.06
CA ASP A 105 12.29 16.15 -1.39
C ASP A 105 11.27 16.05 -0.23
N PHE A 106 10.17 15.35 -0.45
CA PHE A 106 9.19 15.07 0.60
C PHE A 106 9.82 14.24 1.73
N SER A 107 10.53 13.16 1.40
CA SER A 107 11.13 12.24 2.36
C SER A 107 12.17 12.94 3.23
N GLU A 108 13.02 13.77 2.66
CA GLU A 108 14.02 14.57 3.41
C GLU A 108 13.33 15.53 4.38
N ARG A 109 12.32 16.30 3.92
CA ARG A 109 11.54 17.19 4.78
C ARG A 109 10.82 16.45 5.90
N MET A 110 10.31 15.26 5.62
CA MET A 110 9.65 14.42 6.62
C MET A 110 10.63 13.94 7.69
N LEU A 111 11.83 13.47 7.28
CA LEU A 111 12.88 13.03 8.20
C LEU A 111 13.32 14.15 9.14
N GLU A 112 13.48 15.38 8.64
CA GLU A 112 13.83 16.56 9.47
C GLU A 112 12.74 16.86 10.50
N LYS A 113 11.47 16.91 10.07
CA LYS A 113 10.34 17.17 10.98
C LYS A 113 10.18 16.07 12.01
N PHE A 114 10.35 14.82 11.59
CA PHE A 114 10.23 13.69 12.50
C PHE A 114 11.35 13.66 13.55
N LYS A 115 12.54 14.14 13.22
CA LYS A 115 13.64 14.28 14.17
C LYS A 115 13.24 15.15 15.37
N ILE A 116 12.60 16.30 15.09
CA ILE A 116 12.10 17.20 16.15
C ILE A 116 11.04 16.51 17.00
N TYR A 117 10.08 15.82 16.33
CA TYR A 117 9.04 15.11 17.06
C TYR A 117 9.60 13.99 17.92
N ARG A 118 10.58 13.25 17.45
CA ARG A 118 11.26 12.20 18.21
C ARG A 118 11.98 12.75 19.44
N GLU A 119 12.68 13.88 19.32
CA GLU A 119 13.34 14.53 20.47
C GLU A 119 12.33 14.91 21.57
N LEU A 120 11.16 15.40 21.18
CA LEU A 120 10.06 15.69 22.12
C LEU A 120 9.48 14.42 22.75
N ASP A 121 9.29 13.36 21.95
CA ASP A 121 8.78 12.09 22.43
C ASP A 121 9.73 11.42 23.42
N GLU A 122 11.02 11.37 23.09
CA GLU A 122 12.07 10.84 23.97
C GLU A 122 12.21 11.66 25.27
N ALA A 123 11.94 12.96 25.24
CA ALA A 123 12.04 13.83 26.40
C ALA A 123 10.80 13.76 27.33
N TYR A 124 9.61 13.59 26.79
CA TYR A 124 8.37 13.86 27.54
C TYR A 124 7.29 12.78 27.48
N PHE A 125 7.21 12.00 26.39
CA PHE A 125 6.01 11.21 26.15
C PHE A 125 6.26 9.69 26.05
N HIS A 126 7.35 9.25 25.44
CA HIS A 126 7.67 7.84 25.19
C HIS A 126 6.53 7.05 24.52
N LEU A 127 5.86 7.67 23.53
CA LEU A 127 4.73 7.10 22.82
C LEU A 127 5.15 6.27 21.60
N LEU A 128 6.30 6.61 21.00
CA LEU A 128 6.75 5.98 19.77
C LEU A 128 7.55 4.71 20.07
N HIS A 129 7.12 3.62 19.43
CA HIS A 129 7.93 2.40 19.44
C HIS A 129 9.14 2.58 18.50
N VAL A 130 10.26 1.98 18.86
CA VAL A 130 11.51 2.07 18.10
C VAL A 130 11.41 1.62 16.63
N ASP A 131 10.52 0.69 16.33
CA ASP A 131 10.27 0.21 14.97
C ASP A 131 9.49 1.22 14.11
N MET A 132 8.86 2.21 14.75
CA MET A 132 8.13 3.29 14.09
C MET A 132 9.02 4.47 13.71
N PHE A 133 10.28 4.48 14.13
CA PHE A 133 11.19 5.57 13.78
C PHE A 133 11.59 5.48 12.31
N PRO A 134 11.43 6.57 11.55
CA PRO A 134 11.98 6.68 10.22
C PRO A 134 13.47 6.31 10.21
N ARG A 135 13.88 5.62 9.18
CA ARG A 135 15.28 5.30 8.96
C ARG A 135 15.92 6.38 8.08
N PRO A 136 17.10 6.89 8.43
CA PRO A 136 17.88 7.67 7.47
C PRO A 136 18.21 6.77 6.27
N PHE A 137 18.31 7.37 5.10
CA PHE A 137 18.77 6.63 3.92
C PHE A 137 20.12 5.94 4.18
N PRO A 138 20.37 4.75 3.59
CA PRO A 138 21.65 4.10 3.68
C PRO A 138 22.78 5.05 3.24
N SER A 139 23.93 4.98 3.89
CA SER A 139 25.06 5.90 3.63
C SER A 139 25.60 5.81 2.20
N GLU A 140 25.43 4.65 1.56
CA GLU A 140 25.82 4.38 0.17
C GLU A 140 24.75 4.81 -0.85
N PHE A 141 23.55 5.18 -0.40
CA PHE A 141 22.48 5.63 -1.27
C PHE A 141 22.67 7.10 -1.65
N ASP A 142 22.68 7.36 -2.95
CA ASP A 142 22.74 8.71 -3.53
C ASP A 142 21.35 9.06 -4.09
N PRO A 143 20.56 9.90 -3.40
CA PRO A 143 19.22 10.28 -3.86
C PRO A 143 19.21 10.88 -5.28
N SER A 144 20.27 11.56 -5.68
CA SER A 144 20.36 12.19 -7.01
C SER A 144 20.50 11.18 -8.16
N LYS A 145 20.82 9.93 -7.83
CA LYS A 145 20.96 8.81 -8.78
C LYS A 145 19.87 7.77 -8.63
N TRP A 146 18.92 8.02 -7.75
CA TRP A 146 17.84 7.07 -7.55
C TRP A 146 16.99 6.97 -8.78
N ALA A 147 16.82 5.75 -9.25
CA ALA A 147 15.98 5.42 -10.39
C ALA A 147 15.31 4.06 -10.16
N VAL A 148 14.07 3.95 -10.54
CA VAL A 148 13.35 2.68 -10.60
C VAL A 148 13.49 2.11 -12.00
N VAL A 149 14.05 0.92 -12.07
CA VAL A 149 14.32 0.25 -13.35
C VAL A 149 13.02 -0.40 -13.82
N PRO A 150 12.52 -0.09 -15.02
CA PRO A 150 11.40 -0.79 -15.62
C PRO A 150 11.62 -2.29 -15.64
N THR A 151 10.58 -3.05 -15.34
CA THR A 151 10.66 -4.51 -15.30
C THR A 151 9.53 -5.15 -16.11
N VAL A 152 9.79 -6.34 -16.64
CA VAL A 152 8.81 -7.08 -17.41
C VAL A 152 8.19 -8.16 -16.54
N ALA A 153 6.88 -8.13 -16.40
CA ALA A 153 6.16 -9.18 -15.70
C ALA A 153 6.28 -10.52 -16.43
N SER A 154 6.66 -11.56 -15.69
CA SER A 154 6.73 -12.94 -16.21
C SER A 154 5.34 -13.61 -16.21
N ARG A 155 4.38 -13.04 -15.47
CA ARG A 155 3.00 -13.54 -15.34
C ARG A 155 2.02 -12.39 -15.20
N ALA A 156 0.97 -12.35 -16.02
CA ALA A 156 -0.20 -11.52 -15.80
C ALA A 156 -1.18 -12.23 -14.85
N LEU A 157 -1.75 -11.48 -13.92
CA LEU A 157 -2.77 -11.95 -12.98
C LEU A 157 -4.14 -11.37 -13.35
N HIS A 158 -5.18 -12.10 -12.96
CA HIS A 158 -6.58 -11.73 -13.21
C HIS A 158 -7.39 -11.92 -11.92
N GLU A 159 -8.57 -11.32 -11.91
CA GLU A 159 -9.56 -11.55 -10.84
C GLU A 159 -9.81 -13.05 -10.63
N GLY A 160 -9.76 -13.49 -9.38
CA GLY A 160 -10.03 -14.86 -8.99
C GLY A 160 -8.90 -15.86 -9.24
N ASP A 161 -7.74 -15.40 -9.79
CA ASP A 161 -6.56 -16.26 -9.86
C ASP A 161 -6.16 -16.74 -8.46
N VAL A 162 -5.68 -17.98 -8.38
CA VAL A 162 -5.18 -18.56 -7.14
C VAL A 162 -3.69 -18.87 -7.26
N LEU A 163 -2.91 -18.33 -6.34
CA LEU A 163 -1.49 -18.64 -6.21
C LEU A 163 -1.34 -19.77 -5.18
N ASP A 164 -1.17 -20.98 -5.67
CA ASP A 164 -0.99 -22.17 -4.83
C ASP A 164 0.47 -22.26 -4.36
N LEU A 165 0.67 -22.20 -3.04
CA LEU A 165 1.98 -22.30 -2.39
C LEU A 165 2.13 -23.62 -1.61
N GLY A 166 1.26 -24.62 -1.87
CA GLY A 166 1.14 -25.86 -1.13
C GLY A 166 -0.06 -25.84 -0.19
N ARG A 167 0.13 -25.94 1.15
CA ARG A 167 -0.99 -25.83 2.11
C ARG A 167 -1.54 -24.41 2.30
N ARG A 168 -1.02 -23.43 1.56
CA ARG A 168 -1.47 -22.04 1.53
C ARG A 168 -1.78 -21.65 0.09
N ALA A 169 -2.88 -20.97 -0.11
CA ALA A 169 -3.28 -20.44 -1.39
C ALA A 169 -3.72 -18.99 -1.22
N LEU A 170 -3.27 -18.12 -2.12
CA LEU A 170 -3.62 -16.70 -2.12
C LEU A 170 -4.53 -16.42 -3.30
N GLU A 171 -5.73 -15.92 -3.02
CA GLU A 171 -6.70 -15.51 -4.04
C GLU A 171 -6.44 -14.05 -4.43
N VAL A 172 -6.38 -13.80 -5.72
CA VAL A 172 -6.25 -12.45 -6.29
C VAL A 172 -7.61 -11.81 -6.38
N ILE A 173 -7.76 -10.64 -5.76
CA ILE A 173 -8.97 -9.82 -5.81
C ILE A 173 -8.60 -8.52 -6.52
N HIS A 174 -9.17 -8.27 -7.70
CA HIS A 174 -8.94 -7.04 -8.44
C HIS A 174 -9.70 -5.88 -7.81
N THR A 175 -9.00 -4.84 -7.42
CA THR A 175 -9.53 -3.67 -6.68
C THR A 175 -9.10 -2.36 -7.32
N PRO A 176 -9.48 -2.10 -8.60
CA PRO A 176 -9.09 -0.88 -9.29
C PRO A 176 -9.59 0.37 -8.56
N GLY A 177 -8.86 1.48 -8.74
CA GLY A 177 -9.26 2.78 -8.21
C GLY A 177 -8.08 3.68 -7.90
N HIS A 178 -7.15 3.28 -7.05
CA HIS A 178 -5.88 3.99 -6.87
C HIS A 178 -5.06 3.94 -8.17
N THR A 179 -4.97 2.77 -8.76
CA THR A 179 -4.56 2.54 -10.15
C THR A 179 -5.49 1.49 -10.78
N PRO A 180 -5.51 1.35 -12.14
CA PRO A 180 -6.35 0.35 -12.80
C PRO A 180 -5.97 -1.10 -12.50
N ASP A 181 -4.75 -1.34 -12.06
CA ASP A 181 -4.18 -2.68 -11.82
C ASP A 181 -4.12 -3.09 -10.35
N CYS A 182 -4.64 -2.27 -9.43
CA CYS A 182 -4.64 -2.60 -8.02
C CYS A 182 -5.26 -3.97 -7.74
N ILE A 183 -4.56 -4.79 -6.96
CA ILE A 183 -5.05 -6.06 -6.45
C ILE A 183 -4.83 -6.18 -4.94
N CYS A 184 -5.70 -6.95 -4.31
CA CYS A 184 -5.49 -7.52 -2.99
C CYS A 184 -5.18 -9.01 -3.10
N LEU A 185 -4.49 -9.57 -2.11
CA LEU A 185 -4.32 -11.01 -1.95
C LEU A 185 -5.01 -11.48 -0.68
N LEU A 186 -5.90 -12.46 -0.79
CA LEU A 186 -6.59 -13.07 0.36
C LEU A 186 -6.05 -14.47 0.62
N ASP A 187 -5.44 -14.66 1.79
CA ASP A 187 -5.20 -16.00 2.34
C ASP A 187 -6.44 -16.51 3.09
N ARG A 188 -7.25 -17.31 2.43
CA ARG A 188 -8.48 -17.85 3.04
C ARG A 188 -8.22 -18.77 4.22
N ARG A 189 -7.00 -19.29 4.38
CA ARG A 189 -6.63 -20.17 5.52
C ARG A 189 -6.51 -19.37 6.82
N SER A 190 -5.81 -18.23 6.79
CA SER A 190 -5.61 -17.38 7.98
C SER A 190 -6.62 -16.23 8.06
N GLY A 191 -7.27 -15.88 6.96
CA GLY A 191 -8.08 -14.67 6.83
C GLY A 191 -7.23 -13.40 6.72
N ALA A 192 -5.97 -13.52 6.31
CA ALA A 192 -5.10 -12.38 6.06
C ALA A 192 -5.40 -11.77 4.69
N LEU A 193 -5.68 -10.48 4.66
CA LEU A 193 -5.91 -9.70 3.44
C LEU A 193 -4.78 -8.69 3.27
N PHE A 194 -3.95 -8.85 2.23
CA PHE A 194 -2.90 -7.93 1.82
C PHE A 194 -3.48 -6.98 0.77
N VAL A 195 -3.41 -5.67 1.00
CA VAL A 195 -4.32 -4.74 0.30
C VAL A 195 -3.61 -3.68 -0.55
N GLY A 196 -2.28 -3.67 -0.64
CA GLY A 196 -1.59 -2.60 -1.37
C GLY A 196 -2.09 -1.22 -0.93
N ASP A 197 -2.41 -0.39 -1.91
CA ASP A 197 -2.95 0.96 -1.70
C ASP A 197 -4.48 1.04 -1.77
N THR A 198 -5.15 -0.11 -1.93
CA THR A 198 -6.61 -0.16 -1.90
C THR A 198 -7.17 0.28 -0.55
N LEU A 199 -6.50 -0.10 0.57
CA LEU A 199 -6.89 0.30 1.93
C LEU A 199 -5.66 0.78 2.70
N CYS A 200 -5.69 2.01 3.20
CA CYS A 200 -4.60 2.61 3.95
C CYS A 200 -5.14 3.37 5.17
N ALA A 201 -4.56 3.16 6.35
CA ALA A 201 -4.87 3.95 7.55
C ALA A 201 -4.15 5.31 7.48
N GLY A 202 -4.45 6.07 6.44
CA GLY A 202 -3.83 7.32 6.05
C GLY A 202 -4.51 7.91 4.83
N PRO A 203 -3.80 8.60 3.95
CA PRO A 203 -4.38 9.16 2.74
C PRO A 203 -4.63 8.07 1.68
N HIS A 204 -5.85 8.02 1.14
CA HIS A 204 -6.19 7.30 -0.07
C HIS A 204 -6.06 8.26 -1.25
N TYR A 205 -5.17 7.98 -2.16
CA TYR A 205 -4.94 8.80 -3.35
C TYR A 205 -5.82 8.33 -4.50
N SER A 206 -6.95 9.03 -4.70
CA SER A 206 -7.87 8.82 -5.83
C SER A 206 -7.87 10.04 -6.78
N HIS A 207 -6.76 10.79 -6.82
CA HIS A 207 -6.60 12.01 -7.62
C HIS A 207 -5.40 11.97 -8.57
N LEU A 208 -4.59 10.93 -8.49
CA LEU A 208 -3.45 10.74 -9.39
C LEU A 208 -3.94 10.52 -10.83
N PRO A 209 -3.09 10.71 -11.86
CA PRO A 209 -3.52 10.68 -13.27
C PRO A 209 -4.30 9.43 -13.68
N ASP A 210 -3.95 8.26 -13.13
CA ASP A 210 -4.59 6.98 -13.46
C ASP A 210 -5.60 6.53 -12.40
N SER A 211 -5.88 7.38 -11.41
CA SER A 211 -6.85 7.07 -10.35
C SER A 211 -8.28 7.30 -10.79
N ASP A 212 -9.18 6.50 -10.25
CA ASP A 212 -10.63 6.57 -10.46
C ASP A 212 -11.37 6.50 -9.12
N VAL A 213 -12.07 7.57 -8.78
CA VAL A 213 -12.80 7.71 -7.51
C VAL A 213 -13.96 6.72 -7.43
N ASP A 214 -14.69 6.53 -8.53
CA ASP A 214 -15.84 5.63 -8.56
C ASP A 214 -15.40 4.18 -8.50
N ALA A 215 -14.33 3.83 -9.21
CA ALA A 215 -13.73 2.50 -9.11
C ALA A 215 -13.22 2.20 -7.69
N SER A 216 -12.59 3.17 -7.01
CA SER A 216 -12.18 3.04 -5.59
C SER A 216 -13.37 2.76 -4.68
N ALA A 217 -14.47 3.48 -4.87
CA ALA A 217 -15.70 3.28 -4.09
C ALA A 217 -16.32 1.89 -4.34
N ILE A 218 -16.37 1.46 -5.60
CA ILE A 218 -16.89 0.13 -5.97
C ILE A 218 -16.01 -0.96 -5.36
N SER A 219 -14.68 -0.86 -5.50
CA SER A 219 -13.72 -1.83 -5.00
C SER A 219 -13.79 -1.99 -3.48
N THR A 220 -13.79 -0.86 -2.75
CA THR A 220 -13.87 -0.88 -1.29
C THR A 220 -15.22 -1.40 -0.79
N ARG A 221 -16.34 -1.04 -1.46
CA ARG A 221 -17.66 -1.56 -1.15
C ARG A 221 -17.75 -3.07 -1.41
N ARG A 222 -17.16 -3.55 -2.51
CA ARG A 222 -17.07 -4.98 -2.81
C ARG A 222 -16.31 -5.75 -1.73
N LEU A 223 -15.15 -5.25 -1.30
CA LEU A 223 -14.40 -5.85 -0.19
C LEU A 223 -15.25 -5.94 1.08
N ALA A 224 -16.02 -4.89 1.40
CA ALA A 224 -16.88 -4.84 2.58
C ALA A 224 -18.08 -5.78 2.52
N THR A 225 -18.59 -6.09 1.32
CA THR A 225 -19.81 -6.91 1.18
C THR A 225 -19.54 -8.37 0.88
N GLU A 226 -18.53 -8.66 0.07
CA GLU A 226 -18.25 -10.01 -0.41
C GLU A 226 -17.18 -10.73 0.41
N PHE A 227 -16.14 -10.01 0.87
CA PHE A 227 -14.95 -10.61 1.47
C PHE A 227 -14.81 -10.38 2.99
N TYR A 228 -15.50 -9.40 3.54
CA TYR A 228 -15.36 -9.00 4.95
C TYR A 228 -15.43 -10.16 5.95
N ARG A 229 -16.32 -11.15 5.71
CA ARG A 229 -16.53 -12.29 6.62
C ARG A 229 -15.36 -13.28 6.62
N ASP A 230 -14.57 -13.29 5.56
CA ASP A 230 -13.43 -14.18 5.38
C ASP A 230 -12.12 -13.55 5.88
N VAL A 231 -12.17 -12.26 6.27
CA VAL A 231 -10.99 -11.50 6.71
C VAL A 231 -10.91 -11.43 8.23
N ASN A 232 -9.76 -11.81 8.77
CA ASN A 232 -9.42 -11.69 10.20
C ASN A 232 -8.47 -10.53 10.48
N VAL A 233 -7.63 -10.17 9.50
CA VAL A 233 -6.66 -9.09 9.60
C VAL A 233 -6.41 -8.47 8.22
N VAL A 234 -6.21 -7.15 8.18
CA VAL A 234 -5.85 -6.40 6.97
C VAL A 234 -4.40 -5.93 7.08
N TYR A 235 -3.59 -6.20 6.07
CA TYR A 235 -2.19 -5.80 5.97
C TYR A 235 -1.98 -4.74 4.89
N PRO A 236 -1.95 -3.44 5.26
CA PRO A 236 -1.73 -2.34 4.32
C PRO A 236 -0.25 -2.14 4.00
N CYS A 237 0.05 -1.69 2.78
CA CYS A 237 1.42 -1.43 2.33
C CYS A 237 1.97 -0.09 2.81
N HIS A 238 1.15 0.85 3.27
CA HIS A 238 1.64 2.12 3.79
C HIS A 238 1.40 2.28 5.28
N ILE A 239 2.23 3.19 5.86
CA ILE A 239 2.21 3.61 7.24
C ILE A 239 2.59 2.50 8.22
N LEU A 240 3.08 2.91 9.35
CA LEU A 240 3.58 2.06 10.44
C LEU A 240 2.52 1.16 11.08
N ARG A 241 1.25 1.32 10.72
CA ARG A 241 0.16 0.43 11.13
C ARG A 241 0.03 -0.70 10.12
N TYR A 242 0.90 -1.68 10.23
CA TYR A 242 1.00 -2.83 9.34
C TYR A 242 -0.06 -3.91 9.58
N ALA A 243 -0.95 -3.75 10.56
CA ALA A 243 -2.06 -4.66 10.82
C ALA A 243 -3.28 -3.86 11.32
N LEU A 244 -4.41 -4.04 10.66
CA LEU A 244 -5.66 -3.38 10.96
C LEU A 244 -6.76 -4.42 11.19
N ASP A 245 -7.75 -4.08 12.00
CA ASP A 245 -8.94 -4.91 12.17
C ASP A 245 -9.83 -4.88 10.91
N PRO A 246 -10.59 -5.95 10.61
CA PRO A 246 -11.40 -6.02 9.41
C PRO A 246 -12.48 -4.93 9.29
N LYS A 247 -12.92 -4.33 10.41
CA LYS A 247 -13.90 -3.23 10.39
C LYS A 247 -13.39 -2.04 9.60
N PHE A 248 -12.06 -1.92 9.46
CA PHE A 248 -11.48 -0.87 8.66
C PHE A 248 -11.93 -0.92 7.19
N ILE A 249 -12.17 -2.12 6.64
CA ILE A 249 -12.72 -2.30 5.29
C ILE A 249 -14.06 -1.58 5.16
N VAL A 250 -14.94 -1.79 6.16
CA VAL A 250 -16.28 -1.17 6.18
C VAL A 250 -16.17 0.34 6.38
N GLU A 251 -15.29 0.80 7.28
CA GLU A 251 -15.10 2.23 7.52
C GLU A 251 -14.65 2.98 6.26
N VAL A 252 -13.72 2.41 5.48
CA VAL A 252 -13.26 3.02 4.23
C VAL A 252 -14.38 3.01 3.18
N ALA A 253 -15.08 1.89 3.01
CA ALA A 253 -16.21 1.79 2.09
C ALA A 253 -17.32 2.80 2.42
N ASP A 254 -17.62 2.98 3.71
CA ASP A 254 -18.62 3.95 4.17
C ASP A 254 -18.14 5.39 4.00
N GLY A 255 -16.83 5.63 4.12
CA GLY A 255 -16.20 6.92 3.84
C GLY A 255 -16.35 7.33 2.38
N PHE A 256 -16.04 6.42 1.43
CA PHE A 256 -16.28 6.66 0.00
C PHE A 256 -17.76 6.90 -0.30
N GLN A 257 -18.63 6.11 0.29
CA GLN A 257 -20.07 6.29 0.12
C GLN A 257 -20.57 7.64 0.64
N ALA A 258 -20.11 8.03 1.84
CA ALA A 258 -20.47 9.33 2.42
C ALA A 258 -19.97 10.50 1.56
N MET A 259 -18.82 10.38 0.96
CA MET A 259 -18.24 11.35 0.04
C MET A 259 -19.07 11.46 -1.24
N ILE A 260 -19.39 10.34 -1.90
CA ILE A 260 -20.19 10.31 -3.14
C ILE A 260 -21.60 10.89 -2.92
N GLU A 261 -22.20 10.61 -1.77
CA GLU A 261 -23.52 11.13 -1.40
C GLU A 261 -23.51 12.59 -0.88
N GLY A 262 -22.35 13.25 -0.86
CA GLY A 262 -22.22 14.62 -0.38
C GLY A 262 -22.45 14.81 1.12
N ARG A 263 -22.35 13.73 1.92
CA ARG A 263 -22.53 13.76 3.38
C ARG A 263 -21.22 14.03 4.14
N ALA A 264 -20.08 13.94 3.46
CA ALA A 264 -18.78 14.23 4.05
C ALA A 264 -18.32 15.65 3.72
N GLU A 265 -17.68 16.31 4.70
CA GLU A 265 -17.11 17.65 4.49
C GLU A 265 -15.82 17.56 3.67
N ARG A 266 -15.69 18.46 2.69
CA ARG A 266 -14.53 18.60 1.82
C ARG A 266 -13.73 19.84 2.17
N ASP A 267 -12.41 19.70 2.25
CA ASP A 267 -11.48 20.83 2.23
C ASP A 267 -10.52 20.74 1.01
N LEU A 268 -9.69 21.76 0.84
CA LEU A 268 -8.57 21.73 -0.08
C LEU A 268 -7.30 21.36 0.69
N GLY A 269 -6.46 20.55 0.09
CA GLY A 269 -5.18 20.13 0.65
C GLY A 269 -4.15 19.93 -0.43
N HIS A 270 -2.93 19.58 -0.01
CA HIS A 270 -1.89 19.15 -0.92
C HIS A 270 -1.54 17.70 -0.61
N ASP A 271 -1.19 16.95 -1.62
CA ASP A 271 -0.63 15.62 -1.46
C ASP A 271 0.85 15.67 -1.04
N ILE A 272 1.53 14.51 -1.04
CA ILE A 272 2.95 14.43 -0.69
C ILE A 272 3.86 15.08 -1.73
N PHE A 273 3.40 15.21 -2.97
CA PHE A 273 4.11 15.86 -4.07
C PHE A 273 3.92 17.38 -4.08
N GLY A 274 2.99 17.90 -3.27
CA GLY A 274 2.63 19.31 -3.19
C GLY A 274 1.53 19.73 -4.18
N GLU A 275 0.90 18.76 -4.85
CA GLU A 275 -0.17 19.01 -5.80
C GLU A 275 -1.50 19.25 -5.07
N ASP A 276 -2.31 20.16 -5.61
CA ASP A 276 -3.62 20.48 -5.07
C ASP A 276 -4.59 19.31 -5.22
N ALA A 277 -5.33 19.01 -4.15
CA ALA A 277 -6.37 17.99 -4.15
C ALA A 277 -7.55 18.39 -3.26
N GLY A 278 -8.74 17.95 -3.64
CA GLY A 278 -9.88 17.91 -2.73
C GLY A 278 -9.67 16.82 -1.69
N ARG A 279 -9.93 17.12 -0.42
CA ARG A 279 -9.67 16.17 0.65
C ARG A 279 -10.89 16.01 1.54
N TYR A 280 -11.25 14.75 1.81
CA TYR A 280 -12.25 14.34 2.79
C TYR A 280 -11.57 13.66 3.95
N ARG A 281 -11.84 14.09 5.20
CA ARG A 281 -11.18 13.58 6.39
C ARG A 281 -12.13 12.70 7.20
N PHE A 282 -11.61 11.54 7.62
CA PHE A 282 -12.27 10.60 8.51
C PHE A 282 -11.38 10.32 9.72
N ASN A 283 -11.85 9.54 10.66
CA ASN A 283 -11.13 9.32 11.93
C ASN A 283 -9.73 8.70 11.72
N ARG A 284 -9.62 7.66 10.86
CA ARG A 284 -8.38 6.90 10.66
C ARG A 284 -7.75 7.09 9.27
N PHE A 285 -8.40 7.78 8.37
CA PHE A 285 -7.97 7.96 6.98
C PHE A 285 -8.50 9.27 6.39
N SER A 286 -8.00 9.60 5.21
CA SER A 286 -8.54 10.65 4.36
C SER A 286 -8.61 10.17 2.92
N ILE A 287 -9.49 10.79 2.12
CA ILE A 287 -9.61 10.50 0.69
C ILE A 287 -9.24 11.78 -0.07
N PHE A 288 -8.27 11.66 -0.96
CA PHE A 288 -7.90 12.71 -1.89
C PHE A 288 -8.54 12.45 -3.25
N VAL A 289 -9.18 13.49 -3.81
CA VAL A 289 -9.85 13.48 -5.11
C VAL A 289 -9.33 14.62 -5.97
N PRO A 290 -9.48 14.56 -7.31
CA PRO A 290 -9.13 15.71 -8.15
C PRO A 290 -9.76 17.00 -7.66
N PRO A 291 -9.08 18.17 -7.76
CA PRO A 291 -9.61 19.44 -7.24
C PRO A 291 -10.98 19.81 -7.82
N ALA A 292 -11.23 19.41 -9.07
CA ALA A 292 -12.49 19.67 -9.76
C ALA A 292 -13.58 18.62 -9.50
N TRP A 293 -13.24 17.51 -8.85
CA TRP A 293 -14.21 16.44 -8.58
C TRP A 293 -15.31 16.92 -7.63
N GLN A 294 -16.56 16.58 -7.92
CA GLN A 294 -17.72 16.89 -7.10
C GLN A 294 -18.60 15.64 -6.97
N PRO A 295 -19.27 15.44 -5.83
CA PRO A 295 -20.29 14.41 -5.69
C PRO A 295 -21.37 14.56 -6.77
N ASP A 296 -21.86 13.44 -7.30
CA ASP A 296 -23.02 13.47 -8.19
C ASP A 296 -24.29 13.79 -7.38
N ALA A 297 -24.75 15.04 -7.50
CA ALA A 297 -25.97 15.51 -6.82
C ALA A 297 -27.24 14.77 -7.23
N SER A 298 -27.20 13.93 -8.27
CA SER A 298 -28.33 13.11 -8.72
C SER A 298 -28.37 11.70 -8.13
N ALA A 299 -27.31 11.28 -7.39
CA ALA A 299 -27.32 9.99 -6.71
C ALA A 299 -28.42 9.96 -5.62
N PRO A 300 -29.35 8.99 -5.64
CA PRO A 300 -30.42 8.92 -4.63
C PRO A 300 -29.79 8.76 -3.25
N ALA A 301 -30.13 9.67 -2.32
CA ALA A 301 -29.75 9.52 -0.92
C ALA A 301 -30.19 8.13 -0.45
N GLY A 302 -29.22 7.27 -0.13
CA GLY A 302 -29.51 5.91 0.31
C GLY A 302 -30.49 5.95 1.49
N THR A 303 -31.64 5.33 1.33
CA THR A 303 -32.61 5.16 2.41
C THR A 303 -31.92 4.39 3.53
N THR A 304 -31.66 5.08 4.64
CA THR A 304 -31.28 4.45 5.91
C THR A 304 -32.40 3.49 6.31
N GLU A 305 -32.17 2.17 6.20
CA GLU A 305 -32.96 1.18 6.94
C GLU A 305 -32.62 1.31 8.45
N ALA A 306 -33.19 2.33 9.05
CA ALA A 306 -33.32 2.44 10.49
C ALA A 306 -34.81 2.55 10.80
N GLU A 307 -35.53 1.41 10.61
CA GLU A 307 -36.84 1.15 11.21
C GLU A 307 -37.33 -0.21 10.71
N ARG A 308 -36.82 -1.31 11.35
CA ARG A 308 -37.65 -2.51 11.66
C ARG A 308 -36.95 -3.40 12.68
#